data_eaae214e198230cee02cb052a429057d
#
_entry.id   eaae214e198230cee02cb052a429057d
#
_cell.length_a   1.000
_cell.length_b   1.000
_cell.length_c   1.000
_cell.angle_alpha   90.00
_cell.angle_beta   90.00
_cell.angle_gamma   90.00
#
_symmetry.space_group_name_H-M   'P 1'
#
loop_
_entity.id
_entity.type
_entity.pdbx_description
1 polymer ?
#
loop_
_entity_poly.entity_id
_entity_poly.type
_entity_poly.pdbx_seq_one_letter_code
_entity_poly.pdbx_strand_id
1 'polypeptide(L)'
;LLLPALLAVQSVFAQNNPLTLSDSYPSTTEKVKITYNPEGTPVAGKKDISAEVYYIDGKDNPAADIELKPNGALLSGDFTIPAAAKAFFVKIFSNGDIDNNNDKGYIYLIYKDKKPVQGAYEAKAYILASGVGSNFAKIKTDSEEGLALFKKEYDTNPQAEKPYQFNYYYLL
;
A
#
# COMPACT_ATOMS: atom_id res chain seq x y z
N LEU A 1 48.15 26.67 -13.04
CA LEU A 1 47.37 26.26 -11.83
C LEU A 1 46.13 25.50 -12.29
N LEU A 2 46.15 24.15 -12.21
CA LEU A 2 44.98 23.30 -12.49
C LEU A 2 44.30 23.02 -11.17
N LEU A 3 43.01 23.47 -11.02
CA LEU A 3 42.14 23.09 -9.92
C LEU A 3 41.54 21.70 -10.22
N PRO A 4 41.62 20.72 -9.30
CA PRO A 4 40.89 19.49 -9.47
C PRO A 4 39.39 19.71 -9.15
N ALA A 5 38.53 19.40 -10.12
CA ALA A 5 37.08 19.35 -9.91
C ALA A 5 36.76 18.15 -9.02
N LEU A 6 36.28 18.42 -7.81
CA LEU A 6 35.78 17.40 -6.89
C LEU A 6 34.39 16.96 -7.37
N LEU A 7 34.33 15.83 -8.05
CA LEU A 7 33.06 15.15 -8.38
C LEU A 7 32.46 14.58 -7.08
N ALA A 8 31.50 15.28 -6.52
CA ALA A 8 30.64 14.72 -5.46
C ALA A 8 29.75 13.62 -6.05
N VAL A 9 30.13 12.38 -5.83
CA VAL A 9 29.25 11.22 -6.09
C VAL A 9 28.13 11.26 -5.06
N GLN A 10 26.98 11.79 -5.44
CA GLN A 10 25.77 11.64 -4.65
C GLN A 10 25.32 10.18 -4.79
N SER A 11 25.52 9.40 -3.74
CA SER A 11 24.90 8.08 -3.59
C SER A 11 23.40 8.28 -3.55
N VAL A 12 22.72 8.05 -4.67
CA VAL A 12 21.25 7.85 -4.68
C VAL A 12 21.02 6.53 -3.96
N PHE A 13 20.75 6.58 -2.67
CA PHE A 13 20.20 5.44 -1.96
C PHE A 13 18.83 5.17 -2.63
N ALA A 14 18.76 4.13 -3.45
CA ALA A 14 17.51 3.55 -3.84
C ALA A 14 16.76 3.23 -2.52
N GLN A 15 15.67 3.93 -2.27
CA GLN A 15 14.86 3.76 -1.06
C GLN A 15 14.26 2.37 -1.16
N ASN A 16 14.92 1.38 -0.55
CA ASN A 16 14.39 0.02 -0.47
C ASN A 16 13.07 0.13 0.32
N ASN A 17 11.98 -0.30 -0.32
CA ASN A 17 10.68 -0.38 0.34
C ASN A 17 10.81 -1.29 1.57
N PRO A 18 10.61 -0.79 2.81
CA PRO A 18 10.76 -1.60 4.02
C PRO A 18 9.89 -2.84 4.05
N LEU A 19 8.72 -2.80 3.41
CA LEU A 19 7.79 -3.91 3.31
C LEU A 19 7.75 -4.46 1.88
N THR A 20 7.95 -5.77 1.75
CA THR A 20 7.89 -6.51 0.49
C THR A 20 6.89 -7.65 0.57
N LEU A 21 6.25 -7.96 -0.54
CA LEU A 21 5.37 -9.13 -0.70
C LEU A 21 6.14 -10.29 -1.35
N SER A 22 5.70 -11.51 -1.06
CA SER A 22 6.20 -12.73 -1.74
C SER A 22 5.85 -12.78 -3.22
N ASP A 23 4.80 -12.06 -3.63
CA ASP A 23 4.38 -11.93 -5.03
C ASP A 23 4.20 -10.46 -5.40
N SER A 24 4.73 -10.08 -6.56
CA SER A 24 4.55 -8.75 -7.15
C SER A 24 3.14 -8.52 -7.74
N TYR A 25 2.38 -9.59 -7.95
CA TYR A 25 1.04 -9.59 -8.53
C TYR A 25 0.05 -10.35 -7.66
N PRO A 26 -0.16 -9.92 -6.39
CA PRO A 26 -1.00 -10.65 -5.45
C PRO A 26 -2.42 -10.83 -6.01
N SER A 27 -2.95 -12.05 -5.89
CA SER A 27 -4.27 -12.40 -6.40
C SER A 27 -5.22 -12.83 -5.29
N THR A 28 -6.53 -12.85 -5.58
CA THR A 28 -7.56 -13.24 -4.61
C THR A 28 -7.43 -14.71 -4.23
N THR A 29 -7.80 -15.04 -2.99
CA THR A 29 -7.76 -16.38 -2.37
C THR A 29 -6.35 -16.94 -2.15
N GLU A 30 -5.32 -16.21 -2.55
CA GLU A 30 -3.94 -16.60 -2.30
C GLU A 30 -3.46 -16.19 -0.90
N LYS A 31 -2.55 -17.00 -0.38
CA LYS A 31 -1.81 -16.69 0.83
C LYS A 31 -0.56 -15.89 0.44
N VAL A 32 -0.50 -14.64 0.89
CA VAL A 32 0.62 -13.73 0.63
C VAL A 32 1.47 -13.62 1.87
N LYS A 33 2.79 -13.76 1.70
CA LYS A 33 3.76 -13.49 2.76
C LYS A 33 4.28 -12.06 2.63
N ILE A 34 4.34 -11.35 3.75
CA ILE A 34 5.09 -10.09 3.86
C ILE A 34 6.43 -10.33 4.53
N THR A 35 7.41 -9.54 4.14
CA THR A 35 8.69 -9.40 4.83
C THR A 35 8.94 -7.91 5.08
N TYR A 36 9.20 -7.57 6.33
CA TYR A 36 9.36 -6.17 6.76
C TYR A 36 10.71 -5.95 7.41
N ASN A 37 11.42 -4.93 6.96
CA ASN A 37 12.64 -4.44 7.59
C ASN A 37 12.32 -3.20 8.42
N PRO A 38 12.36 -3.25 9.75
CA PRO A 38 12.08 -2.09 10.60
C PRO A 38 13.21 -1.05 10.61
N GLU A 39 14.40 -1.37 10.11
CA GLU A 39 15.55 -0.47 10.15
C GLU A 39 15.30 0.82 9.35
N GLY A 40 15.55 1.96 9.96
CA GLY A 40 15.34 3.27 9.35
C GLY A 40 13.87 3.72 9.28
N THR A 41 12.95 2.98 9.90
CA THR A 41 11.52 3.33 9.96
C THR A 41 11.13 3.93 11.31
N PRO A 42 9.94 4.55 11.44
CA PRO A 42 9.44 5.06 12.72
C PRO A 42 9.29 4.02 13.83
N VAL A 43 9.22 2.73 13.47
CA VAL A 43 9.10 1.62 14.43
C VAL A 43 10.43 0.91 14.71
N ALA A 44 11.56 1.43 14.20
CA ALA A 44 12.88 0.85 14.43
C ALA A 44 13.20 0.71 15.93
N GLY A 45 13.75 -0.44 16.30
CA GLY A 45 14.12 -0.75 17.70
C GLY A 45 12.95 -0.99 18.65
N LYS A 46 11.70 -0.92 18.19
CA LYS A 46 10.53 -1.29 18.99
C LYS A 46 10.43 -2.81 19.15
N LYS A 47 9.91 -3.26 20.30
CA LYS A 47 9.76 -4.69 20.61
C LYS A 47 8.44 -5.28 20.09
N ASP A 48 7.37 -4.47 20.14
CA ASP A 48 6.00 -4.93 19.86
C ASP A 48 5.51 -4.31 18.55
N ILE A 49 6.14 -4.70 17.42
CA ILE A 49 5.72 -4.27 16.09
C ILE A 49 4.57 -5.16 15.65
N SER A 50 3.46 -4.53 15.28
CA SER A 50 2.24 -5.17 14.82
C SER A 50 1.94 -4.80 13.37
N ALA A 51 1.17 -5.64 12.68
CA ALA A 51 0.70 -5.38 11.33
C ALA A 51 -0.80 -5.70 11.21
N GLU A 52 -1.49 -4.85 10.46
CA GLU A 52 -2.88 -5.04 10.06
C GLU A 52 -2.99 -4.89 8.54
N VAL A 53 -3.80 -5.71 7.91
CA VAL A 53 -4.16 -5.55 6.49
C VAL A 53 -5.61 -5.09 6.38
N TYR A 54 -5.86 -4.10 5.54
CA TYR A 54 -7.16 -3.54 5.24
C TYR A 54 -7.47 -3.80 3.77
N TYR A 55 -8.59 -4.46 3.49
CA TYR A 55 -9.01 -4.78 2.13
C TYR A 55 -10.07 -3.80 1.65
N ILE A 56 -10.05 -3.47 0.37
CA ILE A 56 -11.06 -2.65 -0.29
C ILE A 56 -11.80 -3.54 -1.28
N ASP A 57 -13.08 -3.77 -1.05
CA ASP A 57 -13.89 -4.74 -1.80
C ASP A 57 -15.09 -4.12 -2.54
N GLY A 58 -15.27 -2.79 -2.42
CA GLY A 58 -16.39 -2.06 -3.02
C GLY A 58 -17.61 -1.92 -2.11
N LYS A 59 -17.58 -2.49 -0.91
CA LYS A 59 -18.69 -2.44 0.07
C LYS A 59 -18.21 -1.97 1.42
N ASP A 60 -17.39 -2.79 2.04
CA ASP A 60 -16.83 -2.57 3.37
C ASP A 60 -15.31 -2.42 3.25
N ASN A 61 -14.66 -2.16 4.36
CA ASN A 61 -13.19 -2.14 4.45
C ASN A 61 -12.77 -3.17 5.51
N PRO A 62 -12.96 -4.47 5.26
CA PRO A 62 -12.61 -5.49 6.24
C PRO A 62 -11.11 -5.47 6.53
N ALA A 63 -10.76 -5.72 7.79
CA ALA A 63 -9.38 -5.76 8.24
C ALA A 63 -9.07 -7.08 8.93
N ALA A 64 -7.79 -7.44 8.94
CA ALA A 64 -7.28 -8.59 9.68
C ALA A 64 -5.89 -8.29 10.25
N ASP A 65 -5.60 -8.87 11.42
CA ASP A 65 -4.27 -8.85 11.98
C ASP A 65 -3.33 -9.75 11.18
N ILE A 66 -2.08 -9.32 11.06
CA ILE A 66 -0.99 -10.14 10.53
C ILE A 66 -0.05 -10.47 11.68
N GLU A 67 0.04 -11.74 12.06
CA GLU A 67 0.99 -12.19 13.06
C GLU A 67 2.42 -12.08 12.53
N LEU A 68 3.16 -11.07 12.99
CA LEU A 68 4.56 -10.88 12.63
C LEU A 68 5.46 -11.76 13.52
N LYS A 69 6.36 -12.50 12.87
CA LYS A 69 7.36 -13.36 13.52
C LYS A 69 8.78 -12.91 13.15
N PRO A 70 9.73 -12.95 14.09
CA PRO A 70 11.13 -12.71 13.78
C PRO A 70 11.65 -13.62 12.67
N ASN A 71 12.40 -13.05 11.74
CA ASN A 71 13.07 -13.74 10.64
C ASN A 71 14.47 -13.11 10.45
N GLY A 72 15.40 -13.46 11.33
CA GLY A 72 16.69 -12.78 11.45
C GLY A 72 16.52 -11.34 11.94
N ALA A 73 17.04 -10.37 11.20
CA ALA A 73 16.85 -8.94 11.44
C ALA A 73 15.51 -8.40 10.92
N LEU A 74 14.75 -9.22 10.18
CA LEU A 74 13.48 -8.87 9.57
C LEU A 74 12.32 -9.43 10.37
N LEU A 75 11.13 -8.98 10.05
CA LEU A 75 9.86 -9.57 10.50
C LEU A 75 9.14 -10.17 9.29
N SER A 76 8.41 -11.26 9.50
CA SER A 76 7.58 -11.84 8.45
C SER A 76 6.25 -12.33 9.00
N GLY A 77 5.21 -12.21 8.19
CA GLY A 77 3.89 -12.72 8.47
C GLY A 77 3.18 -13.07 7.18
N ASP A 78 2.02 -13.69 7.29
CA ASP A 78 1.22 -14.03 6.12
C ASP A 78 -0.27 -13.76 6.37
N PHE A 79 -1.00 -13.54 5.27
CA PHE A 79 -2.44 -13.33 5.27
C PHE A 79 -3.04 -13.88 3.98
N THR A 80 -4.34 -14.13 3.98
CA THR A 80 -5.07 -14.58 2.79
C THR A 80 -5.91 -13.43 2.23
N ILE A 81 -5.82 -13.19 0.93
CA ILE A 81 -6.57 -12.13 0.26
C ILE A 81 -8.01 -12.62 0.04
N PRO A 82 -9.05 -11.90 0.53
CA PRO A 82 -10.44 -12.25 0.29
C PRO A 82 -10.81 -12.22 -1.20
N ALA A 83 -11.76 -13.07 -1.60
CA ALA A 83 -12.19 -13.19 -3.00
C ALA A 83 -12.76 -11.89 -3.60
N ALA A 84 -13.38 -11.03 -2.77
CA ALA A 84 -13.96 -9.77 -3.21
C ALA A 84 -12.97 -8.61 -3.28
N ALA A 85 -11.76 -8.73 -2.70
CA ALA A 85 -10.79 -7.65 -2.63
C ALA A 85 -10.38 -7.16 -4.01
N LYS A 86 -10.24 -5.84 -4.15
CA LYS A 86 -9.76 -5.14 -5.37
C LYS A 86 -8.40 -4.48 -5.15
N ALA A 87 -8.17 -4.00 -3.92
CA ALA A 87 -6.90 -3.49 -3.43
C ALA A 87 -6.79 -3.78 -1.95
N PHE A 88 -5.61 -3.63 -1.38
CA PHE A 88 -5.39 -3.63 0.05
C PHE A 88 -4.25 -2.70 0.43
N PHE A 89 -4.20 -2.32 1.70
CA PHE A 89 -3.03 -1.67 2.27
C PHE A 89 -2.65 -2.32 3.60
N VAL A 90 -1.37 -2.24 3.93
CA VAL A 90 -0.83 -2.76 5.19
C VAL A 90 -0.43 -1.60 6.08
N LYS A 91 -0.85 -1.66 7.33
CA LYS A 91 -0.45 -0.77 8.41
C LYS A 91 0.59 -1.48 9.27
N ILE A 92 1.74 -0.86 9.47
CA ILE A 92 2.77 -1.32 10.41
C ILE A 92 2.84 -0.30 11.55
N PHE A 93 2.78 -0.78 12.79
CA PHE A 93 2.73 0.12 13.94
C PHE A 93 3.31 -0.49 15.21
N SER A 94 3.68 0.37 16.17
CA SER A 94 4.07 0.00 17.53
C SER A 94 3.79 1.15 18.48
N ASN A 95 2.98 0.93 19.52
CA ASN A 95 2.72 1.88 20.60
C ASN A 95 2.37 3.32 20.13
N GLY A 96 1.56 3.44 19.07
CA GLY A 96 1.11 4.71 18.49
C GLY A 96 2.00 5.28 17.39
N ASP A 97 3.24 4.79 17.21
CA ASP A 97 4.05 5.08 16.05
C ASP A 97 3.56 4.23 14.87
N ILE A 98 3.43 4.84 13.70
CA ILE A 98 3.01 4.18 12.46
C ILE A 98 4.09 4.39 11.42
N ASP A 99 4.52 3.31 10.77
CA ASP A 99 5.30 3.40 9.56
C ASP A 99 4.35 3.50 8.36
N ASN A 100 4.23 4.70 7.83
CA ASN A 100 3.39 5.01 6.67
C ASN A 100 4.19 5.09 5.35
N ASN A 101 5.40 4.52 5.31
CA ASN A 101 6.25 4.52 4.13
C ASN A 101 6.50 5.94 3.57
N ASN A 102 6.89 6.88 4.43
CA ASN A 102 7.07 8.28 4.06
C ASN A 102 5.84 8.87 3.34
N ASP A 103 4.69 8.75 3.98
CA ASP A 103 3.38 9.23 3.54
C ASP A 103 2.73 8.45 2.39
N LYS A 104 3.45 7.55 1.73
CA LYS A 104 2.95 6.81 0.54
C LYS A 104 2.07 5.62 0.90
N GLY A 105 2.21 5.09 2.11
CA GLY A 105 1.58 3.83 2.52
C GLY A 105 2.18 2.59 1.84
N TYR A 106 1.70 1.44 2.27
CA TYR A 106 1.98 0.15 1.67
C TYR A 106 0.72 -0.33 0.95
N ILE A 107 0.45 0.23 -0.24
CA ILE A 107 -0.80 0.02 -1.00
C ILE A 107 -0.52 -0.90 -2.17
N TYR A 108 -1.37 -1.91 -2.34
CA TYR A 108 -1.24 -2.94 -3.37
C TYR A 108 -2.55 -3.14 -4.11
N LEU A 109 -2.46 -3.28 -5.44
CA LEU A 109 -3.58 -3.71 -6.27
C LEU A 109 -3.72 -5.22 -6.23
N ILE A 110 -4.91 -5.72 -6.56
CA ILE A 110 -5.15 -7.14 -6.79
C ILE A 110 -5.05 -7.42 -8.29
N TYR A 111 -4.49 -8.58 -8.63
CA TYR A 111 -4.22 -8.98 -10.00
C TYR A 111 -4.88 -10.30 -10.36
N LYS A 112 -5.14 -10.47 -11.65
CA LYS A 112 -5.44 -11.74 -12.32
C LYS A 112 -4.63 -11.77 -13.60
N ASP A 113 -3.88 -12.84 -13.84
CA ASP A 113 -3.02 -13.00 -15.01
C ASP A 113 -2.07 -11.78 -15.21
N LYS A 114 -1.50 -11.30 -14.09
CA LYS A 114 -0.61 -10.12 -14.02
C LYS A 114 -1.24 -8.79 -14.48
N LYS A 115 -2.56 -8.73 -14.61
CA LYS A 115 -3.30 -7.51 -14.92
C LYS A 115 -4.14 -7.12 -13.69
N PRO A 116 -4.21 -5.82 -13.32
CA PRO A 116 -5.10 -5.39 -12.26
C PRO A 116 -6.53 -5.85 -12.55
N VAL A 117 -7.19 -6.39 -11.53
CA VAL A 117 -8.60 -6.80 -11.67
C VAL A 117 -9.48 -5.56 -11.84
N GLN A 118 -10.65 -5.75 -12.43
CA GLN A 118 -11.67 -4.71 -12.54
C GLN A 118 -11.99 -4.12 -11.16
N GLY A 119 -11.97 -2.78 -11.04
CA GLY A 119 -12.16 -2.04 -9.80
C GLY A 119 -10.88 -1.84 -8.97
N ALA A 120 -9.72 -2.38 -9.38
CA ALA A 120 -8.48 -2.25 -8.61
C ALA A 120 -7.96 -0.81 -8.56
N TYR A 121 -8.01 -0.08 -9.68
CA TYR A 121 -7.60 1.33 -9.69
C TYR A 121 -8.58 2.21 -8.91
N GLU A 122 -9.88 1.95 -9.02
CA GLU A 122 -10.91 2.66 -8.23
C GLU A 122 -10.71 2.43 -6.74
N ALA A 123 -10.42 1.20 -6.32
CA ALA A 123 -10.13 0.87 -4.92
C ALA A 123 -8.87 1.59 -4.40
N LYS A 124 -7.79 1.66 -5.18
CA LYS A 124 -6.60 2.45 -4.81
C LYS A 124 -6.92 3.95 -4.75
N ALA A 125 -7.70 4.47 -5.70
CA ALA A 125 -8.15 5.85 -5.69
C ALA A 125 -8.93 6.18 -4.41
N TYR A 126 -9.82 5.27 -3.99
CA TYR A 126 -10.57 5.40 -2.75
C TYR A 126 -9.65 5.45 -1.52
N ILE A 127 -8.62 4.59 -1.42
CA ILE A 127 -7.63 4.64 -0.33
C ILE A 127 -6.98 6.03 -0.24
N LEU A 128 -6.56 6.58 -1.39
CA LEU A 128 -5.82 7.84 -1.45
C LEU A 128 -6.68 9.08 -1.25
N ALA A 129 -7.93 9.08 -1.72
CA ALA A 129 -8.72 10.30 -1.81
C ALA A 129 -9.90 10.39 -0.83
N SER A 130 -10.38 9.27 -0.25
CA SER A 130 -11.54 9.28 0.66
C SER A 130 -11.20 9.55 2.13
N GLY A 131 -9.93 9.55 2.48
CA GLY A 131 -9.46 9.59 3.87
C GLY A 131 -9.31 8.21 4.54
N VAL A 132 -9.72 7.12 3.91
CA VAL A 132 -9.57 5.78 4.47
C VAL A 132 -8.10 5.46 4.78
N GLY A 133 -7.19 5.65 3.82
CA GLY A 133 -5.77 5.45 4.05
C GLY A 133 -5.19 6.34 5.15
N SER A 134 -5.60 7.60 5.18
CA SER A 134 -5.17 8.59 6.17
C SER A 134 -5.66 8.25 7.58
N ASN A 135 -6.92 7.86 7.73
CA ASN A 135 -7.52 7.55 9.03
C ASN A 135 -6.93 6.29 9.67
N PHE A 136 -6.70 5.24 8.89
CA PHE A 136 -6.25 3.96 9.41
C PHE A 136 -4.73 3.80 9.45
N ALA A 137 -4.00 4.29 8.44
CA ALA A 137 -2.57 4.06 8.28
C ALA A 137 -1.74 5.35 8.10
N LYS A 138 -2.31 6.53 8.35
CA LYS A 138 -1.66 7.84 8.16
C LYS A 138 -1.05 8.03 6.76
N ILE A 139 -1.63 7.41 5.77
CA ILE A 139 -1.26 7.61 4.37
C ILE A 139 -1.67 9.02 3.96
N LYS A 140 -0.77 9.78 3.36
CA LYS A 140 -1.09 11.12 2.91
C LYS A 140 -2.17 11.09 1.83
N THR A 141 -3.21 11.89 2.01
CA THR A 141 -4.25 12.04 0.99
C THR A 141 -3.66 12.65 -0.28
N ASP A 142 -3.94 12.02 -1.41
CA ASP A 142 -3.54 12.47 -2.75
C ASP A 142 -4.76 12.49 -3.67
N SER A 143 -5.42 13.64 -3.73
CA SER A 143 -6.62 13.84 -4.56
C SER A 143 -6.30 13.83 -6.05
N GLU A 144 -5.09 14.25 -6.45
CA GLU A 144 -4.68 14.29 -7.86
C GLU A 144 -4.43 12.87 -8.39
N GLU A 145 -3.60 12.06 -7.68
CA GLU A 145 -3.42 10.65 -8.02
C GLU A 145 -4.76 9.89 -7.94
N GLY A 146 -5.57 10.16 -6.92
CA GLY A 146 -6.89 9.57 -6.76
C GLY A 146 -7.79 9.81 -7.96
N LEU A 147 -7.91 11.07 -8.41
CA LEU A 147 -8.70 11.42 -9.58
C LEU A 147 -8.19 10.75 -10.87
N ALA A 148 -6.88 10.70 -11.05
CA ALA A 148 -6.27 10.04 -12.21
C ALA A 148 -6.57 8.53 -12.24
N LEU A 149 -6.53 7.87 -11.08
CA LEU A 149 -6.84 6.45 -10.94
C LEU A 149 -8.33 6.14 -11.18
N PHE A 150 -9.25 6.99 -10.68
CA PHE A 150 -10.68 6.88 -10.99
C PHE A 150 -10.93 6.98 -12.50
N LYS A 151 -10.36 8.00 -13.16
CA LYS A 151 -10.48 8.16 -14.61
C LYS A 151 -9.96 6.92 -15.34
N LYS A 152 -8.78 6.44 -14.95
CA LYS A 152 -8.18 5.23 -15.54
C LYS A 152 -9.08 4.00 -15.41
N GLU A 153 -9.70 3.77 -14.24
CA GLU A 153 -10.64 2.66 -14.06
C GLU A 153 -11.84 2.80 -14.97
N TYR A 154 -12.47 3.97 -15.00
CA TYR A 154 -13.70 4.21 -15.75
C TYR A 154 -13.49 4.19 -17.26
N ASP A 155 -12.32 4.61 -17.74
CA ASP A 155 -11.95 4.51 -19.16
C ASP A 155 -11.65 3.05 -19.56
N THR A 156 -11.01 2.29 -18.66
CA THR A 156 -10.64 0.89 -18.92
C THR A 156 -11.86 -0.05 -18.82
N ASN A 157 -12.76 0.22 -17.87
CA ASN A 157 -13.91 -0.61 -17.51
C ASN A 157 -15.21 0.21 -17.48
N PRO A 158 -15.68 0.81 -18.60
CA PRO A 158 -16.80 1.76 -18.58
C PRO A 158 -18.13 1.17 -18.12
N GLN A 159 -18.31 -0.15 -18.27
CA GLN A 159 -19.51 -0.88 -17.87
C GLN A 159 -19.42 -1.50 -16.47
N ALA A 160 -18.31 -1.28 -15.75
CA ALA A 160 -18.14 -1.78 -14.40
C ALA A 160 -19.08 -1.10 -13.40
N GLU A 161 -19.40 -1.82 -12.32
CA GLU A 161 -19.94 -1.17 -11.12
C GLU A 161 -18.95 -0.13 -10.59
N LYS A 162 -19.46 0.98 -10.09
CA LYS A 162 -18.67 2.11 -9.60
C LYS A 162 -19.02 2.41 -8.14
N PRO A 163 -18.63 1.54 -7.21
CA PRO A 163 -19.01 1.66 -5.80
C PRO A 163 -18.55 2.97 -5.15
N TYR A 164 -17.47 3.56 -5.65
CA TYR A 164 -16.92 4.82 -5.14
C TYR A 164 -17.17 6.02 -6.05
N GLN A 165 -18.19 5.96 -6.92
CA GLN A 165 -18.52 7.03 -7.87
C GLN A 165 -18.76 8.39 -7.18
N PHE A 166 -19.31 8.41 -5.98
CA PHE A 166 -19.47 9.62 -5.21
C PHE A 166 -18.12 10.30 -4.92
N ASN A 167 -17.11 9.52 -4.53
CA ASN A 167 -15.76 10.04 -4.29
C ASN A 167 -15.13 10.61 -5.55
N TYR A 168 -15.34 9.96 -6.70
CA TYR A 168 -14.89 10.49 -7.99
C TYR A 168 -15.50 11.86 -8.29
N TYR A 169 -16.84 12.01 -8.17
CA TYR A 169 -17.50 13.29 -8.42
C TYR A 169 -17.12 14.40 -7.43
N TYR A 170 -16.77 14.04 -6.21
CA TYR A 170 -16.27 15.00 -5.23
C TYR A 170 -14.90 15.58 -5.60
N LEU A 171 -14.13 14.86 -6.41
CA LEU A 171 -12.78 15.28 -6.85
C LEU A 171 -12.80 16.09 -8.18
N LEU A 172 -13.90 16.13 -8.89
CA LEU A 172 -14.04 16.92 -10.12
C LEU A 172 -14.27 18.40 -9.84
#